data_ac294c243caa3339ce33f8d7254c5d7b
#
_entry.id   ac294c243caa3339ce33f8d7254c5d7b
#
_cell.length_a   1.000
_cell.length_b   1.000
_cell.length_c   1.000
_cell.angle_alpha   90.00
_cell.angle_beta   90.00
_cell.angle_gamma   90.00
#
_symmetry.space_group_name_H-M   'P 1'
#
loop_
_entity.id
_entity.type
_entity.pdbx_description
1 polymer ?
#
loop_
_entity_poly.entity_id
_entity_poly.type
_entity_poly.pdbx_seq_one_letter_code
_entity_poly.pdbx_strand_id
1 'polypeptide(L)'
;MTVSLGMPAPPPPVLAPRRKSRQIKVGSVLVGGDAPVSVQSMCTTLTADVNATLQQIAELTATGCDIVRVACPSQDDADALAEIARKSQIPVIADIHFQPKYVFAAIDAGCAAVRVNPGNIKKFDDKVGEIAKAAADAGVSLRIGVNAGSLDKRLLEKYGKATPEALVESALNEAALFEEHDFHDFKISVKHNDPVVMVQAY
;
A
#
# COMPACT_ATOMS: atom_id res chain seq x y z
N MET A 1 47.57 7.57 35.47
CA MET A 1 46.56 8.01 34.49
C MET A 1 46.77 7.15 33.24
N THR A 2 45.92 6.18 33.02
CA THR A 2 45.89 5.37 31.77
C THR A 2 45.15 6.17 30.73
N VAL A 3 45.89 6.65 29.73
CA VAL A 3 45.28 7.26 28.55
C VAL A 3 44.64 6.13 27.73
N SER A 4 43.32 6.06 27.72
CA SER A 4 42.58 5.22 26.79
C SER A 4 42.77 5.80 25.40
N LEU A 5 43.66 5.23 24.61
CA LEU A 5 43.69 5.44 23.16
C LEU A 5 42.40 4.85 22.63
N GLY A 6 41.42 5.70 22.32
CA GLY A 6 40.11 5.30 21.81
C GLY A 6 40.27 4.35 20.65
N MET A 7 39.92 3.09 20.85
CA MET A 7 39.79 2.15 19.74
C MET A 7 38.74 2.71 18.78
N PRO A 8 38.99 2.68 17.46
CA PRO A 8 37.96 3.07 16.51
C PRO A 8 36.71 2.26 16.78
N ALA A 9 35.56 2.92 16.73
CA ALA A 9 34.29 2.22 16.89
C ALA A 9 34.22 1.03 15.91
N PRO A 10 33.74 -0.14 16.34
CA PRO A 10 33.58 -1.26 15.43
C PRO A 10 32.75 -0.81 14.22
N PRO A 11 33.09 -1.27 13.00
CA PRO A 11 32.30 -0.93 11.83
C PRO A 11 30.83 -1.31 12.09
N PRO A 12 29.86 -0.53 11.59
CA PRO A 12 28.45 -0.86 11.74
C PRO A 12 28.20 -2.27 11.19
N PRO A 13 27.29 -3.05 11.81
CA PRO A 13 26.98 -4.38 11.34
C PRO A 13 26.60 -4.32 9.86
N VAL A 14 27.20 -5.21 9.06
CA VAL A 14 26.84 -5.33 7.65
C VAL A 14 25.35 -5.68 7.59
N LEU A 15 24.54 -4.81 6.99
CA LEU A 15 23.13 -5.07 6.79
C LEU A 15 22.96 -6.33 5.94
N ALA A 16 21.97 -7.16 6.28
CA ALA A 16 21.62 -8.30 5.46
C ALA A 16 21.31 -7.83 4.02
N PRO A 17 21.72 -8.61 3.00
CA PRO A 17 21.39 -8.28 1.63
C PRO A 17 19.86 -8.16 1.47
N ARG A 18 19.41 -7.15 0.72
CA ARG A 18 17.99 -6.95 0.46
C ARG A 18 17.42 -8.17 -0.28
N ARG A 19 16.23 -8.62 0.14
CA ARG A 19 15.51 -9.66 -0.57
C ARG A 19 15.21 -9.20 -2.00
N LYS A 20 15.45 -10.06 -2.98
CA LYS A 20 15.02 -9.80 -4.36
C LYS A 20 13.49 -9.82 -4.40
N SER A 21 12.89 -8.70 -4.76
CA SER A 21 11.46 -8.56 -4.96
C SER A 21 11.16 -8.14 -6.39
N ARG A 22 9.94 -8.38 -6.85
CA ARG A 22 9.48 -7.83 -8.12
C ARG A 22 9.45 -6.31 -8.04
N GLN A 23 9.85 -5.65 -9.10
CA GLN A 23 9.69 -4.21 -9.24
C GLN A 23 8.33 -3.91 -9.89
N ILE A 24 7.57 -3.01 -9.28
CA ILE A 24 6.30 -2.52 -9.80
C ILE A 24 6.37 -1.02 -10.04
N LYS A 25 5.37 -0.48 -10.74
CA LYS A 25 5.24 0.97 -10.97
C LYS A 25 4.06 1.54 -10.19
N VAL A 26 4.27 2.71 -9.61
CA VAL A 26 3.20 3.57 -9.09
C VAL A 26 3.28 4.87 -9.89
N GLY A 27 2.59 4.93 -11.00
CA GLY A 27 2.78 5.99 -12.00
C GLY A 27 4.22 6.05 -12.50
N SER A 28 4.90 7.17 -12.27
CA SER A 28 6.30 7.37 -12.64
C SER A 28 7.31 6.80 -11.64
N VAL A 29 6.88 6.38 -10.45
CA VAL A 29 7.75 5.93 -9.37
C VAL A 29 7.90 4.40 -9.38
N LEU A 30 9.13 3.92 -9.42
CA LEU A 30 9.46 2.49 -9.30
C LEU A 30 9.49 2.09 -7.82
N VAL A 31 8.93 0.93 -7.50
CA VAL A 31 8.87 0.39 -6.13
C VAL A 31 9.26 -1.08 -6.13
N GLY A 32 10.17 -1.46 -5.24
CA GLY A 32 10.70 -2.82 -5.16
C GLY A 32 11.89 -3.08 -6.10
N GLY A 33 12.38 -4.30 -6.15
CA GLY A 33 13.59 -4.64 -6.88
C GLY A 33 14.79 -3.82 -6.41
N ASP A 34 15.52 -3.25 -7.34
CA ASP A 34 16.67 -2.39 -7.08
C ASP A 34 16.33 -0.89 -7.07
N ALA A 35 15.03 -0.55 -7.12
CA ALA A 35 14.59 0.84 -7.04
C ALA A 35 15.00 1.49 -5.71
N PRO A 36 15.31 2.80 -5.70
CA PRO A 36 15.54 3.53 -4.47
C PRO A 36 14.28 3.52 -3.57
N VAL A 37 14.46 3.76 -2.29
CA VAL A 37 13.34 3.89 -1.35
C VAL A 37 12.53 5.13 -1.72
N SER A 38 11.22 4.96 -1.94
CA SER A 38 10.30 6.05 -2.22
C SER A 38 9.63 6.55 -0.93
N VAL A 39 9.42 7.85 -0.84
CA VAL A 39 8.72 8.50 0.27
C VAL A 39 7.23 8.62 -0.06
N GLN A 40 6.38 8.02 0.74
CA GLN A 40 4.93 8.09 0.57
C GLN A 40 4.26 8.68 1.81
N SER A 41 3.35 9.63 1.59
CA SER A 41 2.49 10.18 2.64
C SER A 41 1.01 9.99 2.31
N MET A 42 0.14 10.46 3.20
CA MET A 42 -1.30 10.41 3.03
C MET A 42 -1.93 11.76 3.37
N CYS A 43 -2.85 12.22 2.52
CA CYS A 43 -3.66 13.39 2.82
C CYS A 43 -4.59 13.13 4.02
N THR A 44 -4.80 14.17 4.80
CA THR A 44 -5.72 14.20 5.94
C THR A 44 -6.97 15.04 5.64
N THR A 45 -6.99 15.73 4.50
CA THR A 45 -8.14 16.47 3.99
C THR A 45 -9.26 15.54 3.56
N LEU A 46 -10.47 16.02 3.49
CA LEU A 46 -11.57 15.34 2.82
C LEU A 46 -11.25 15.27 1.32
N THR A 47 -11.22 14.08 0.72
CA THR A 47 -10.87 13.91 -0.69
C THR A 47 -11.86 14.63 -1.61
N ALA A 48 -13.15 14.68 -1.23
CA ALA A 48 -14.17 15.45 -1.92
C ALA A 48 -13.87 16.97 -1.99
N ASP A 49 -13.07 17.51 -1.05
CA ASP A 49 -12.53 18.86 -1.17
C ASP A 49 -11.25 18.84 -2.02
N VAL A 50 -11.45 18.92 -3.33
CA VAL A 50 -10.37 18.87 -4.33
C VAL A 50 -9.30 19.94 -4.07
N ASN A 51 -9.72 21.15 -3.73
CA ASN A 51 -8.77 22.27 -3.57
C ASN A 51 -7.91 22.10 -2.32
N ALA A 52 -8.50 21.74 -1.18
CA ALA A 52 -7.75 21.47 0.04
C ALA A 52 -6.82 20.26 -0.14
N THR A 53 -7.28 19.23 -0.83
CA THR A 53 -6.48 18.03 -1.10
C THR A 53 -5.29 18.34 -2.02
N LEU A 54 -5.49 19.09 -3.09
CA LEU A 54 -4.41 19.50 -3.99
C LEU A 54 -3.40 20.43 -3.31
N GLN A 55 -3.88 21.33 -2.44
CA GLN A 55 -2.99 22.16 -1.63
C GLN A 55 -2.10 21.31 -0.73
N GLN A 56 -2.66 20.33 -0.02
CA GLN A 56 -1.89 19.43 0.83
C GLN A 56 -0.92 18.57 0.02
N ILE A 57 -1.31 18.11 -1.17
CA ILE A 57 -0.41 17.39 -2.08
C ILE A 57 0.79 18.26 -2.48
N ALA A 58 0.56 19.53 -2.80
CA ALA A 58 1.63 20.46 -3.14
C ALA A 58 2.61 20.67 -1.97
N GLU A 59 2.10 20.80 -0.75
CA GLU A 59 2.91 20.90 0.47
C GLU A 59 3.75 19.62 0.71
N LEU A 60 3.15 18.45 0.57
CA LEU A 60 3.84 17.17 0.68
C LEU A 60 4.93 17.02 -0.40
N THR A 61 4.62 17.41 -1.63
CA THR A 61 5.57 17.37 -2.75
C THR A 61 6.78 18.30 -2.46
N ALA A 62 6.54 19.48 -1.95
CA ALA A 62 7.59 20.43 -1.59
C ALA A 62 8.52 19.92 -0.48
N THR A 63 8.05 18.99 0.36
CA THR A 63 8.87 18.34 1.41
C THR A 63 9.54 17.05 0.95
N GLY A 64 9.47 16.69 -0.33
CA GLY A 64 10.14 15.54 -0.91
C GLY A 64 9.33 14.25 -0.89
N CYS A 65 8.00 14.35 -0.85
CA CYS A 65 7.12 13.19 -1.02
C CYS A 65 7.08 12.76 -2.50
N ASP A 66 7.31 11.48 -2.76
CA ASP A 66 7.31 10.91 -4.12
C ASP A 66 5.92 10.40 -4.55
N ILE A 67 5.11 9.96 -3.59
CA ILE A 67 3.80 9.34 -3.83
C ILE A 67 2.84 9.81 -2.75
N VAL A 68 1.62 10.17 -3.12
CA VAL A 68 0.58 10.54 -2.16
C VAL A 68 -0.58 9.55 -2.18
N ARG A 69 -1.22 9.35 -1.02
CA ARG A 69 -2.43 8.54 -0.88
C ARG A 69 -3.58 9.41 -0.38
N VAL A 70 -4.75 9.22 -0.99
CA VAL A 70 -6.02 9.87 -0.59
C VAL A 70 -7.05 8.81 -0.22
N ALA A 71 -7.88 9.08 0.79
CA ALA A 71 -8.96 8.17 1.18
C ALA A 71 -10.12 8.29 0.19
N CYS A 72 -10.83 7.17 -0.07
CA CYS A 72 -12.03 7.17 -0.91
C CYS A 72 -13.14 6.31 -0.26
N PRO A 73 -13.75 6.79 0.82
CA PRO A 73 -14.81 6.09 1.50
C PRO A 73 -16.22 6.30 0.90
N SER A 74 -16.43 7.36 0.12
CA SER A 74 -17.73 7.78 -0.39
C SER A 74 -17.75 7.97 -1.92
N GLN A 75 -18.93 8.20 -2.48
CA GLN A 75 -19.09 8.52 -3.90
C GLN A 75 -18.50 9.88 -4.23
N ASP A 76 -18.71 10.88 -3.38
CA ASP A 76 -18.19 12.25 -3.59
C ASP A 76 -16.66 12.23 -3.63
N ASP A 77 -16.01 11.39 -2.81
CA ASP A 77 -14.56 11.20 -2.87
C ASP A 77 -14.13 10.54 -4.19
N ALA A 78 -14.87 9.52 -4.65
CA ALA A 78 -14.58 8.85 -5.92
C ALA A 78 -14.70 9.81 -7.11
N ASP A 79 -15.72 10.67 -7.10
CA ASP A 79 -15.97 11.67 -8.17
C ASP A 79 -14.84 12.73 -8.21
N ALA A 80 -14.23 13.04 -7.07
CA ALA A 80 -13.11 13.98 -6.96
C ALA A 80 -11.78 13.41 -7.50
N LEU A 81 -11.60 12.08 -7.52
CA LEU A 81 -10.31 11.46 -7.85
C LEU A 81 -9.77 11.86 -9.22
N ALA A 82 -10.62 11.97 -10.24
CA ALA A 82 -10.18 12.28 -11.61
C ALA A 82 -9.50 13.68 -11.68
N GLU A 83 -10.05 14.65 -11.00
CA GLU A 83 -9.47 16.00 -10.96
C GLU A 83 -8.18 16.03 -10.12
N ILE A 84 -8.16 15.34 -8.97
CA ILE A 84 -6.99 15.23 -8.11
C ILE A 84 -5.86 14.51 -8.84
N ALA A 85 -6.11 13.34 -9.43
CA ALA A 85 -5.09 12.57 -10.14
C ALA A 85 -4.50 13.35 -11.33
N ARG A 86 -5.35 14.07 -12.08
CA ARG A 86 -4.91 14.88 -13.23
C ARG A 86 -4.07 16.09 -12.84
N LYS A 87 -4.37 16.74 -11.71
CA LYS A 87 -3.70 17.98 -11.27
C LYS A 87 -2.53 17.73 -10.31
N SER A 88 -2.44 16.57 -9.73
CA SER A 88 -1.36 16.22 -8.80
C SER A 88 -0.01 16.20 -9.51
N GLN A 89 1.01 16.77 -8.85
CA GLN A 89 2.40 16.75 -9.32
C GLN A 89 3.09 15.41 -9.12
N ILE A 90 2.58 14.58 -8.22
CA ILE A 90 3.11 13.26 -7.87
C ILE A 90 2.02 12.19 -8.00
N PRO A 91 2.38 10.92 -8.21
CA PRO A 91 1.41 9.83 -8.33
C PRO A 91 0.44 9.75 -7.14
N VAL A 92 -0.85 9.59 -7.45
CA VAL A 92 -1.93 9.47 -6.46
C VAL A 92 -2.33 8.02 -6.31
N ILE A 93 -2.41 7.55 -5.06
CA ILE A 93 -2.98 6.25 -4.69
C ILE A 93 -4.35 6.46 -4.06
N ALA A 94 -5.37 5.80 -4.57
CA ALA A 94 -6.68 5.75 -3.92
C ALA A 94 -6.72 4.65 -2.85
N ASP A 95 -7.18 4.99 -1.65
CA ASP A 95 -7.29 4.07 -0.51
C ASP A 95 -8.75 3.61 -0.34
N ILE A 96 -9.04 2.40 -0.78
CA ILE A 96 -10.38 1.82 -0.79
C ILE A 96 -10.51 0.80 0.33
N HIS A 97 -11.48 1.02 1.23
CA HIS A 97 -11.67 0.17 2.40
C HIS A 97 -12.87 -0.77 2.31
N PHE A 98 -13.98 -0.36 1.66
CA PHE A 98 -15.26 -1.05 1.86
C PHE A 98 -16.03 -1.41 0.58
N GLN A 99 -15.77 -0.76 -0.54
CA GLN A 99 -16.61 -0.87 -1.74
C GLN A 99 -15.79 -1.15 -3.00
N PRO A 100 -15.91 -2.35 -3.60
CA PRO A 100 -15.18 -2.70 -4.84
C PRO A 100 -15.43 -1.72 -5.99
N LYS A 101 -16.62 -1.12 -6.08
CA LYS A 101 -16.95 -0.16 -7.14
C LYS A 101 -16.01 1.04 -7.19
N TYR A 102 -15.47 1.46 -6.05
CA TYR A 102 -14.53 2.58 -6.00
C TYR A 102 -13.13 2.21 -6.50
N VAL A 103 -12.80 0.90 -6.56
CA VAL A 103 -11.55 0.45 -7.21
C VAL A 103 -11.59 0.77 -8.69
N PHE A 104 -12.70 0.43 -9.36
CA PHE A 104 -12.89 0.74 -10.79
C PHE A 104 -12.92 2.25 -11.03
N ALA A 105 -13.67 3.00 -10.20
CA ALA A 105 -13.69 4.46 -10.28
C ALA A 105 -12.29 5.09 -10.13
N ALA A 106 -11.45 4.56 -9.22
CA ALA A 106 -10.09 5.05 -9.04
C ALA A 106 -9.18 4.73 -10.24
N ILE A 107 -9.34 3.54 -10.84
CA ILE A 107 -8.62 3.16 -12.06
C ILE A 107 -9.03 4.08 -13.22
N ASP A 108 -10.33 4.26 -13.44
CA ASP A 108 -10.89 5.11 -14.49
C ASP A 108 -10.51 6.58 -14.31
N ALA A 109 -10.39 7.04 -13.05
CA ALA A 109 -9.94 8.38 -12.69
C ALA A 109 -8.45 8.64 -12.96
N GLY A 110 -7.67 7.62 -13.31
CA GLY A 110 -6.24 7.73 -13.57
C GLY A 110 -5.36 7.74 -12.33
N CYS A 111 -5.84 7.18 -11.21
CA CYS A 111 -4.99 6.95 -10.05
C CYS A 111 -3.85 5.99 -10.40
N ALA A 112 -2.65 6.28 -9.92
CA ALA A 112 -1.44 5.52 -10.25
C ALA A 112 -1.38 4.13 -9.59
N ALA A 113 -2.08 3.96 -8.48
CA ALA A 113 -2.28 2.70 -7.80
C ALA A 113 -3.55 2.74 -6.93
N VAL A 114 -4.04 1.57 -6.55
CA VAL A 114 -5.16 1.44 -5.63
C VAL A 114 -4.76 0.57 -4.45
N ARG A 115 -5.06 1.04 -3.23
CA ARG A 115 -4.93 0.22 -2.04
C ARG A 115 -6.26 -0.44 -1.75
N VAL A 116 -6.24 -1.76 -1.64
CA VAL A 116 -7.37 -2.59 -1.27
C VAL A 116 -7.12 -3.25 0.10
N ASN A 117 -8.18 -3.45 0.86
CA ASN A 117 -8.15 -4.21 2.12
C ASN A 117 -9.13 -5.38 2.03
N PRO A 118 -8.70 -6.51 1.47
CA PRO A 118 -9.58 -7.64 1.20
C PRO A 118 -10.20 -8.24 2.47
N GLY A 119 -9.48 -8.27 3.59
CA GLY A 119 -9.98 -8.79 4.87
C GLY A 119 -11.26 -8.13 5.40
N ASN A 120 -11.61 -6.95 4.91
CA ASN A 120 -12.84 -6.26 5.28
C ASN A 120 -14.04 -6.62 4.39
N ILE A 121 -13.85 -7.35 3.27
CA ILE A 121 -14.90 -7.46 2.27
C ILE A 121 -14.91 -8.86 1.64
N LYS A 122 -15.78 -9.74 2.13
CA LYS A 122 -16.11 -11.00 1.41
C LYS A 122 -16.52 -10.79 -0.05
N LYS A 123 -16.98 -9.57 -0.40
CA LYS A 123 -17.38 -9.20 -1.77
C LYS A 123 -16.19 -8.89 -2.69
N PHE A 124 -14.96 -8.78 -2.17
CA PHE A 124 -13.78 -8.64 -3.02
C PHE A 124 -13.40 -9.94 -3.68
N ASP A 125 -13.55 -11.09 -2.98
CA ASP A 125 -13.20 -12.39 -3.54
C ASP A 125 -13.96 -12.65 -4.85
N ASP A 126 -15.24 -12.28 -4.89
CA ASP A 126 -16.09 -12.38 -6.09
C ASP A 126 -15.68 -11.39 -7.21
N LYS A 127 -14.89 -10.36 -6.91
CA LYS A 127 -14.51 -9.29 -7.82
C LYS A 127 -13.02 -9.25 -8.16
N VAL A 128 -12.22 -10.12 -7.54
CA VAL A 128 -10.76 -10.12 -7.74
C VAL A 128 -10.38 -10.22 -9.22
N GLY A 129 -11.00 -11.13 -9.95
CA GLY A 129 -10.71 -11.29 -11.39
C GLY A 129 -11.04 -10.05 -12.23
N GLU A 130 -12.17 -9.38 -11.93
CA GLU A 130 -12.54 -8.14 -12.63
C GLU A 130 -11.57 -7.00 -12.27
N ILE A 131 -11.19 -6.90 -11.00
CA ILE A 131 -10.22 -5.89 -10.50
C ILE A 131 -8.83 -6.13 -11.10
N ALA A 132 -8.35 -7.38 -11.07
CA ALA A 132 -7.08 -7.76 -11.65
C ALA A 132 -7.00 -7.40 -13.14
N LYS A 133 -8.06 -7.74 -13.89
CA LYS A 133 -8.16 -7.39 -15.31
C LYS A 133 -8.16 -5.88 -15.53
N ALA A 134 -9.00 -5.13 -14.81
CA ALA A 134 -9.07 -3.68 -14.96
C ALA A 134 -7.73 -3.00 -14.61
N ALA A 135 -7.06 -3.45 -13.55
CA ALA A 135 -5.76 -2.94 -13.15
C ALA A 135 -4.67 -3.26 -14.18
N ALA A 136 -4.67 -4.49 -14.73
CA ALA A 136 -3.73 -4.89 -15.79
C ALA A 136 -3.93 -4.08 -17.07
N ASP A 137 -5.18 -3.95 -17.53
CA ASP A 137 -5.53 -3.22 -18.76
C ASP A 137 -5.12 -1.73 -18.65
N ALA A 138 -5.22 -1.14 -17.45
CA ALA A 138 -4.85 0.26 -17.19
C ALA A 138 -3.38 0.45 -16.77
N GLY A 139 -2.62 -0.61 -16.54
CA GLY A 139 -1.24 -0.54 -16.03
C GLY A 139 -1.15 0.03 -14.60
N VAL A 140 -2.18 -0.19 -13.79
CA VAL A 140 -2.31 0.30 -12.42
C VAL A 140 -1.88 -0.78 -11.44
N SER A 141 -0.94 -0.47 -10.55
CA SER A 141 -0.52 -1.41 -9.52
C SER A 141 -1.47 -1.40 -8.31
N LEU A 142 -1.52 -2.52 -7.59
CA LEU A 142 -2.34 -2.65 -6.40
C LEU A 142 -1.49 -2.72 -5.12
N ARG A 143 -2.09 -2.36 -3.99
CA ARG A 143 -1.54 -2.62 -2.68
C ARG A 143 -2.52 -3.43 -1.85
N ILE A 144 -2.12 -4.63 -1.50
CA ILE A 144 -2.83 -5.51 -0.58
C ILE A 144 -2.46 -5.09 0.85
N GLY A 145 -3.44 -4.63 1.62
CA GLY A 145 -3.22 -4.16 3.00
C GLY A 145 -3.82 -5.10 4.02
N VAL A 146 -2.98 -5.84 4.74
CA VAL A 146 -3.41 -6.72 5.84
C VAL A 146 -3.27 -5.97 7.16
N ASN A 147 -4.34 -5.94 7.95
CA ASN A 147 -4.37 -5.31 9.25
C ASN A 147 -4.78 -6.31 10.33
N ALA A 148 -4.10 -6.31 11.46
CA ALA A 148 -4.46 -7.13 12.62
C ALA A 148 -5.90 -6.89 13.10
N GLY A 149 -6.38 -5.64 13.05
CA GLY A 149 -7.72 -5.27 13.49
C GLY A 149 -8.85 -5.69 12.52
N SER A 150 -8.52 -6.15 11.32
CA SER A 150 -9.48 -6.61 10.31
C SER A 150 -9.12 -7.99 9.74
N LEU A 151 -8.36 -8.78 10.50
CA LEU A 151 -7.99 -10.13 10.10
C LEU A 151 -9.23 -11.03 9.97
N ASP A 152 -9.21 -11.94 8.98
CA ASP A 152 -10.30 -12.91 8.76
C ASP A 152 -10.57 -13.72 10.04
N LYS A 153 -11.86 -13.89 10.36
CA LYS A 153 -12.29 -14.63 11.56
C LYS A 153 -11.77 -16.06 11.59
N ARG A 154 -11.67 -16.72 10.44
CA ARG A 154 -11.12 -18.09 10.33
C ARG A 154 -9.66 -18.15 10.78
N LEU A 155 -8.87 -17.11 10.45
CA LEU A 155 -7.47 -17.01 10.89
C LEU A 155 -7.39 -16.65 12.38
N LEU A 156 -8.28 -15.80 12.87
CA LEU A 156 -8.36 -15.52 14.32
C LEU A 156 -8.75 -16.76 15.12
N GLU A 157 -9.66 -17.59 14.62
CA GLU A 157 -10.05 -18.87 15.25
C GLU A 157 -8.86 -19.88 15.22
N LYS A 158 -8.16 -19.96 14.08
CA LYS A 158 -7.01 -20.86 13.90
C LYS A 158 -5.82 -20.51 14.80
N TYR A 159 -5.51 -19.23 14.94
CA TYR A 159 -4.30 -18.75 15.63
C TYR A 159 -4.59 -18.14 17.00
N GLY A 160 -5.84 -17.98 17.40
CA GLY A 160 -6.28 -17.40 18.66
C GLY A 160 -6.16 -15.87 18.73
N LYS A 161 -5.26 -15.27 17.95
CA LYS A 161 -5.02 -13.83 17.85
C LYS A 161 -4.30 -13.48 16.54
N ALA A 162 -4.08 -12.19 16.28
CA ALA A 162 -3.32 -11.72 15.12
C ALA A 162 -1.80 -11.93 15.33
N THR A 163 -1.35 -13.18 15.22
CA THR A 163 0.08 -13.51 15.28
C THR A 163 0.80 -13.16 13.98
N PRO A 164 2.15 -13.14 13.95
CA PRO A 164 2.90 -12.98 12.70
C PRO A 164 2.47 -13.98 11.62
N GLU A 165 2.31 -15.24 11.98
CA GLU A 165 1.91 -16.33 11.08
C GLU A 165 0.50 -16.09 10.52
N ALA A 166 -0.45 -15.65 11.35
CA ALA A 166 -1.81 -15.32 10.91
C ALA A 166 -1.83 -14.17 9.91
N LEU A 167 -1.01 -13.15 10.12
CA LEU A 167 -0.87 -12.00 9.22
C LEU A 167 -0.22 -12.40 7.89
N VAL A 168 0.80 -13.26 7.95
CA VAL A 168 1.46 -13.81 6.74
C VAL A 168 0.51 -14.68 5.94
N GLU A 169 -0.21 -15.61 6.58
CA GLU A 169 -1.19 -16.46 5.91
C GLU A 169 -2.28 -15.62 5.24
N SER A 170 -2.79 -14.58 5.91
CA SER A 170 -3.74 -13.66 5.29
C SER A 170 -3.16 -12.99 4.05
N ALA A 171 -1.93 -12.47 4.15
CA ALA A 171 -1.26 -11.79 3.04
C ALA A 171 -1.04 -12.72 1.84
N LEU A 172 -0.63 -13.95 2.08
CA LEU A 172 -0.38 -14.94 1.03
C LEU A 172 -1.69 -15.41 0.37
N ASN A 173 -2.75 -15.63 1.16
CA ASN A 173 -4.06 -15.98 0.61
C ASN A 173 -4.59 -14.89 -0.33
N GLU A 174 -4.47 -13.62 0.09
CA GLU A 174 -4.89 -12.50 -0.74
C GLU A 174 -4.04 -12.33 -1.99
N ALA A 175 -2.73 -12.55 -1.88
CA ALA A 175 -1.83 -12.51 -3.04
C ALA A 175 -2.18 -13.62 -4.04
N ALA A 176 -2.44 -14.85 -3.55
CA ALA A 176 -2.80 -15.99 -4.40
C ALA A 176 -4.06 -15.72 -5.23
N LEU A 177 -5.07 -15.03 -4.68
CA LEU A 177 -6.27 -14.67 -5.42
C LEU A 177 -5.97 -13.80 -6.65
N PHE A 178 -5.03 -12.86 -6.55
CA PHE A 178 -4.61 -12.06 -7.71
C PHE A 178 -3.71 -12.85 -8.68
N GLU A 179 -2.84 -13.70 -8.14
CA GLU A 179 -1.95 -14.56 -8.94
C GLU A 179 -2.72 -15.60 -9.76
N GLU A 180 -3.87 -16.12 -9.27
CA GLU A 180 -4.79 -16.97 -10.01
C GLU A 180 -5.34 -16.32 -11.29
N HIS A 181 -5.34 -14.98 -11.34
CA HIS A 181 -5.72 -14.18 -12.51
C HIS A 181 -4.51 -13.61 -13.27
N ASP A 182 -3.32 -14.19 -13.08
CA ASP A 182 -2.05 -13.76 -13.70
C ASP A 182 -1.71 -12.27 -13.44
N PHE A 183 -2.22 -11.72 -12.33
CA PHE A 183 -1.92 -10.35 -11.92
C PHE A 183 -0.87 -10.33 -10.83
N HIS A 184 0.29 -9.74 -11.12
CA HIS A 184 1.46 -9.72 -10.25
C HIS A 184 1.96 -8.32 -9.88
N ASP A 185 1.34 -7.27 -10.42
CA ASP A 185 1.74 -5.88 -10.16
C ASP A 185 1.14 -5.36 -8.87
N PHE A 186 1.46 -6.02 -7.77
CA PHE A 186 1.02 -5.62 -6.45
C PHE A 186 2.16 -5.60 -5.42
N LYS A 187 1.95 -4.83 -4.37
CA LYS A 187 2.75 -4.82 -3.15
C LYS A 187 1.89 -5.17 -1.95
N ILE A 188 2.49 -5.81 -0.96
CA ILE A 188 1.82 -6.20 0.29
C ILE A 188 2.27 -5.29 1.42
N SER A 189 1.35 -4.95 2.32
CA SER A 189 1.68 -4.33 3.58
C SER A 189 0.98 -5.03 4.72
N VAL A 190 1.73 -5.26 5.79
CA VAL A 190 1.22 -5.86 7.03
C VAL A 190 1.24 -4.81 8.12
N LYS A 191 0.18 -4.73 8.93
CA LYS A 191 0.09 -3.75 10.00
C LYS A 191 -0.35 -4.40 11.31
N HIS A 192 0.42 -4.14 12.36
CA HIS A 192 0.12 -4.53 13.73
C HIS A 192 0.50 -3.37 14.66
N ASN A 193 -0.18 -3.24 15.81
CA ASN A 193 0.15 -2.26 16.85
C ASN A 193 1.41 -2.62 17.64
N ASP A 194 1.76 -3.90 17.72
CA ASP A 194 3.04 -4.37 18.26
C ASP A 194 4.09 -4.37 17.14
N PRO A 195 5.16 -3.57 17.25
CA PRO A 195 6.20 -3.50 16.23
C PRO A 195 6.99 -4.80 16.09
N VAL A 196 7.14 -5.61 17.15
CA VAL A 196 7.83 -6.89 17.09
C VAL A 196 7.05 -7.87 16.20
N VAL A 197 5.74 -7.98 16.41
CA VAL A 197 4.86 -8.81 15.59
C VAL A 197 4.90 -8.34 14.11
N MET A 198 4.89 -7.03 13.89
CA MET A 198 4.96 -6.47 12.53
C MET A 198 6.28 -6.83 11.84
N VAL A 199 7.42 -6.67 12.52
CA VAL A 199 8.75 -7.01 11.98
C VAL A 199 8.87 -8.51 11.68
N GLN A 200 8.36 -9.36 12.56
CA GLN A 200 8.35 -10.81 12.35
C GLN A 200 7.47 -11.23 11.16
N ALA A 201 6.34 -10.55 10.96
CA ALA A 201 5.44 -10.81 9.82
C ALA A 201 6.06 -10.39 8.49
N TYR A 202 6.88 -9.32 8.46
CA TYR A 202 7.61 -8.88 7.26
C TYR A 202 8.82 -9.78 6.96
#